data_aa9fc125e874f774f506f3d13d59cc2a
#
_entry.id   aa9fc125e874f774f506f3d13d59cc2a
#
_cell.length_a   1.000
_cell.length_b   1.000
_cell.length_c   1.000
_cell.angle_alpha   90.00
_cell.angle_beta   90.00
_cell.angle_gamma   90.00
#
_symmetry.space_group_name_H-M   'P 1'
#
loop_
_entity.id
_entity.type
_entity.pdbx_description
1 polymer ?
#
loop_
_entity_poly.entity_id
_entity_poly.type
_entity_poly.pdbx_seq_one_letter_code
_entity_poly.pdbx_strand_id
1 'polypeptide(L)'
;MHILVTRPLEDGTEIAARLAERGHQALLAPLLEPRFHDGPMLEEGTELDQVQALLASSANGIRAFIRRSARRDLPVFAVGPQTAQEALKAGFGDVRSADGDAKALAEAAQRWASPQGVLLHVCAQDAPGTLAESLGARGYEVRRCSLYEIEPAKSLSPEAIDALRTGALEAAMFFSPRTARIFGALADALPIQRLTAFCISPATAQALEPLRFAQVAVAARPNQDAMLALVG
;
A
#
# COMPACT_ATOMS: atom_id res chain seq x y z
N MET A 1 -12.22 19.08 10.98
CA MET A 1 -11.38 19.45 9.81
C MET A 1 -11.88 18.73 8.57
N HIS A 2 -11.68 19.34 7.39
CA HIS A 2 -11.86 18.68 6.11
C HIS A 2 -10.49 18.35 5.50
N ILE A 3 -10.21 17.08 5.30
CA ILE A 3 -8.85 16.54 5.10
C ILE A 3 -8.77 15.79 3.78
N LEU A 4 -7.81 16.15 2.93
CA LEU A 4 -7.49 15.40 1.71
C LEU A 4 -6.69 14.14 2.06
N VAL A 5 -7.18 12.96 1.67
CA VAL A 5 -6.52 11.67 1.90
C VAL A 5 -5.99 11.13 0.58
N THR A 6 -4.66 10.96 0.48
CA THR A 6 -3.97 10.64 -0.79
C THR A 6 -3.67 9.15 -1.00
N ARG A 7 -4.21 8.28 -0.14
CA ARG A 7 -4.03 6.82 -0.27
C ARG A 7 -4.89 6.22 -1.38
N PRO A 8 -4.54 5.02 -1.89
CA PRO A 8 -5.43 4.19 -2.72
C PRO A 8 -6.82 4.07 -2.10
N LEU A 9 -7.85 3.95 -2.94
CA LEU A 9 -9.25 4.08 -2.52
C LEU A 9 -9.63 3.16 -1.36
N GLU A 10 -9.24 1.88 -1.43
CA GLU A 10 -9.57 0.91 -0.38
C GLU A 10 -8.95 1.28 0.97
N ASP A 11 -7.66 1.64 0.98
CA ASP A 11 -6.97 2.07 2.20
C ASP A 11 -7.46 3.45 2.69
N GLY A 12 -7.80 4.35 1.76
CA GLY A 12 -8.33 5.69 2.03
C GLY A 12 -9.70 5.64 2.70
N THR A 13 -10.55 4.69 2.31
CA THR A 13 -11.89 4.49 2.89
C THR A 13 -11.81 4.13 4.37
N GLU A 14 -10.87 3.27 4.77
CA GLU A 14 -10.65 2.92 6.18
C GLU A 14 -10.24 4.16 7.00
N ILE A 15 -9.31 4.97 6.46
CA ILE A 15 -8.88 6.22 7.10
C ILE A 15 -10.03 7.20 7.20
N ALA A 16 -10.85 7.35 6.15
CA ALA A 16 -12.01 8.23 6.14
C ALA A 16 -13.02 7.86 7.25
N ALA A 17 -13.31 6.58 7.43
CA ALA A 17 -14.17 6.11 8.51
C ALA A 17 -13.61 6.49 9.90
N ARG A 18 -12.31 6.26 10.13
CA ARG A 18 -11.64 6.59 11.38
C ARG A 18 -11.53 8.11 11.65
N LEU A 19 -11.44 8.93 10.60
CA LEU A 19 -11.50 10.38 10.70
C LEU A 19 -12.92 10.84 11.05
N ALA A 20 -13.95 10.22 10.45
CA ALA A 20 -15.35 10.53 10.76
C ALA A 20 -15.70 10.23 12.23
N GLU A 21 -15.21 9.13 12.80
CA GLU A 21 -15.34 8.80 14.24
C GLU A 21 -14.76 9.90 15.15
N ARG A 22 -13.82 10.70 14.65
CA ARG A 22 -13.19 11.84 15.36
C ARG A 22 -13.81 13.20 14.99
N GLY A 23 -14.92 13.22 14.24
CA GLY A 23 -15.60 14.44 13.84
C GLY A 23 -14.92 15.18 12.68
N HIS A 24 -14.09 14.52 11.89
CA HIS A 24 -13.44 15.08 10.70
C HIS A 24 -14.06 14.53 9.42
N GLN A 25 -13.97 15.30 8.34
CA GLN A 25 -14.40 14.89 7.01
C GLN A 25 -13.18 14.57 6.15
N ALA A 26 -13.25 13.49 5.38
CA ALA A 26 -12.21 13.11 4.44
C ALA A 26 -12.68 13.28 3.01
N LEU A 27 -11.86 13.92 2.17
CA LEU A 27 -11.97 13.89 0.73
C LEU A 27 -10.91 12.90 0.19
N LEU A 28 -11.36 11.83 -0.42
CA LEU A 28 -10.45 10.83 -1.00
C LEU A 28 -9.93 11.34 -2.36
N ALA A 29 -8.63 11.44 -2.48
CA ALA A 29 -7.94 11.83 -3.70
C ALA A 29 -6.72 10.92 -3.92
N PRO A 30 -6.95 9.67 -4.32
CA PRO A 30 -5.88 8.71 -4.53
C PRO A 30 -4.86 9.23 -5.54
N LEU A 31 -3.58 9.16 -5.19
CA LEU A 31 -2.47 9.59 -6.05
C LEU A 31 -1.67 8.40 -6.63
N LEU A 32 -1.93 7.21 -6.11
CA LEU A 32 -1.39 5.94 -6.59
C LEU A 32 -2.52 4.91 -6.53
N GLU A 33 -2.82 4.29 -7.67
CA GLU A 33 -3.86 3.28 -7.76
C GLU A 33 -3.32 1.96 -8.32
N PRO A 34 -3.69 0.82 -7.74
CA PRO A 34 -3.36 -0.46 -8.31
C PRO A 34 -4.22 -0.71 -9.55
N ARG A 35 -3.55 -0.93 -10.69
CA ARG A 35 -4.18 -1.44 -11.89
C ARG A 35 -3.95 -2.94 -11.97
N PHE A 36 -5.02 -3.70 -11.79
CA PHE A 36 -4.96 -5.16 -11.82
C PHE A 36 -4.91 -5.68 -13.25
N HIS A 37 -4.08 -6.71 -13.48
CA HIS A 37 -3.91 -7.31 -14.80
C HIS A 37 -4.97 -8.39 -15.06
N ASP A 38 -5.45 -8.48 -16.28
CA ASP A 38 -6.44 -9.47 -16.71
C ASP A 38 -5.83 -10.70 -17.43
N GLY A 39 -4.52 -10.69 -17.70
CA GLY A 39 -3.77 -11.77 -18.37
C GLY A 39 -3.67 -13.07 -17.55
N PRO A 40 -3.01 -14.12 -18.01
CA PRO A 40 -2.80 -15.34 -17.24
C PRO A 40 -2.12 -15.04 -15.91
N MET A 41 -2.59 -15.70 -14.84
CA MET A 41 -2.07 -15.46 -13.49
C MET A 41 -0.70 -16.09 -13.29
N LEU A 42 -0.48 -17.25 -13.90
CA LEU A 42 0.74 -18.02 -13.77
C LEU A 42 1.42 -18.15 -15.12
N GLU A 43 2.74 -18.23 -15.10
CA GLU A 43 3.52 -18.62 -16.28
C GLU A 43 3.18 -20.05 -16.71
N GLU A 44 3.34 -20.32 -18.00
CA GLU A 44 3.10 -21.65 -18.55
C GLU A 44 3.91 -22.72 -17.80
N GLY A 45 3.25 -23.80 -17.40
CA GLY A 45 3.84 -24.87 -16.59
C GLY A 45 3.84 -24.65 -15.07
N THR A 46 3.26 -23.55 -14.57
CA THR A 46 3.01 -23.38 -13.12
C THR A 46 1.56 -23.66 -12.82
N GLU A 47 1.30 -24.64 -11.97
CA GLU A 47 -0.05 -24.91 -11.46
C GLU A 47 -0.16 -24.55 -9.97
N LEU A 48 -1.30 -24.01 -9.55
CA LEU A 48 -1.53 -23.64 -8.15
C LEU A 48 -1.41 -24.85 -7.18
N ASP A 49 -1.60 -26.06 -7.67
CA ASP A 49 -1.48 -27.28 -6.88
C ASP A 49 -0.02 -27.60 -6.49
N GLN A 50 0.96 -27.01 -7.17
CA GLN A 50 2.37 -27.11 -6.83
C GLN A 50 2.81 -26.05 -5.81
N VAL A 51 1.95 -25.05 -5.55
CA VAL A 51 2.27 -23.94 -4.66
C VAL A 51 2.01 -24.36 -3.21
N GLN A 52 3.06 -24.30 -2.38
CA GLN A 52 2.95 -24.58 -0.95
C GLN A 52 2.45 -23.39 -0.13
N ALA A 53 2.75 -22.16 -0.56
CA ALA A 53 2.29 -20.93 0.11
C ALA A 53 2.38 -19.70 -0.81
N LEU A 54 1.58 -18.69 -0.50
CA LEU A 54 1.67 -17.36 -1.09
C LEU A 54 2.63 -16.49 -0.27
N LEU A 55 3.53 -15.78 -0.94
CA LEU A 55 4.30 -14.68 -0.36
C LEU A 55 3.62 -13.37 -0.76
N ALA A 56 3.19 -12.59 0.21
CA ALA A 56 2.51 -11.32 -0.03
C ALA A 56 3.29 -10.16 0.59
N SER A 57 3.94 -9.36 -0.25
CA SER A 57 4.67 -8.16 0.16
C SER A 57 3.77 -6.91 0.26
N SER A 58 2.48 -7.03 -0.09
CA SER A 58 1.49 -5.95 -0.04
C SER A 58 0.07 -6.50 0.01
N ALA A 59 -0.85 -5.77 0.65
CA ALA A 59 -2.29 -6.06 0.62
C ALA A 59 -2.84 -6.12 -0.83
N ASN A 60 -2.32 -5.26 -1.74
CA ASN A 60 -2.72 -5.29 -3.14
C ASN A 60 -2.37 -6.60 -3.86
N GLY A 61 -1.30 -7.30 -3.45
CA GLY A 61 -1.00 -8.65 -3.95
C GLY A 61 -2.10 -9.65 -3.60
N ILE A 62 -2.62 -9.59 -2.38
CA ILE A 62 -3.77 -10.41 -1.95
C ILE A 62 -5.02 -10.04 -2.74
N ARG A 63 -5.35 -8.74 -2.86
CA ARG A 63 -6.50 -8.24 -3.64
C ARG A 63 -6.42 -8.69 -5.09
N ALA A 64 -5.22 -8.63 -5.69
CA ALA A 64 -4.99 -9.09 -7.06
C ALA A 64 -5.19 -10.60 -7.19
N PHE A 65 -4.66 -11.40 -6.26
CA PHE A 65 -4.78 -12.84 -6.28
C PHE A 65 -6.24 -13.31 -6.17
N ILE A 66 -7.01 -12.74 -5.24
CA ILE A 66 -8.42 -13.15 -5.03
C ILE A 66 -9.35 -12.77 -6.20
N ARG A 67 -8.97 -11.81 -7.03
CA ARG A 67 -9.68 -11.49 -8.30
C ARG A 67 -9.49 -12.55 -9.36
N ARG A 68 -8.42 -13.35 -9.26
CA ARG A 68 -7.99 -14.29 -10.27
C ARG A 68 -8.15 -15.76 -9.86
N SER A 69 -8.25 -16.02 -8.54
CA SER A 69 -8.36 -17.35 -7.99
C SER A 69 -9.35 -17.41 -6.83
N ALA A 70 -10.17 -18.44 -6.81
CA ALA A 70 -11.04 -18.76 -5.69
C ALA A 70 -10.32 -19.54 -4.56
N ARG A 71 -9.07 -19.96 -4.76
CA ARG A 71 -8.29 -20.73 -3.76
C ARG A 71 -8.09 -19.91 -2.49
N ARG A 72 -8.40 -20.51 -1.34
CA ARG A 72 -8.23 -19.91 0.00
C ARG A 72 -7.56 -20.88 0.98
N ASP A 73 -7.23 -22.07 0.52
CA ASP A 73 -6.60 -23.16 1.26
C ASP A 73 -5.08 -23.04 1.34
N LEU A 74 -4.47 -22.18 0.51
CA LEU A 74 -3.02 -21.92 0.54
C LEU A 74 -2.63 -21.09 1.77
N PRO A 75 -1.58 -21.46 2.50
CA PRO A 75 -0.98 -20.59 3.51
C PRO A 75 -0.53 -19.26 2.91
N VAL A 76 -0.70 -18.15 3.66
CA VAL A 76 -0.25 -16.82 3.26
C VAL A 76 0.83 -16.32 4.22
N PHE A 77 2.00 -16.01 3.68
CA PHE A 77 3.10 -15.39 4.41
C PHE A 77 3.14 -13.92 4.04
N ALA A 78 2.68 -13.08 4.94
CA ALA A 78 2.55 -11.65 4.77
C ALA A 78 3.77 -10.90 5.30
N VAL A 79 4.15 -9.82 4.63
CA VAL A 79 5.24 -8.94 5.06
C VAL A 79 4.96 -8.28 6.41
N GLY A 80 3.70 -7.92 6.66
CA GLY A 80 3.31 -7.22 7.89
C GLY A 80 1.82 -7.34 8.18
N PRO A 81 1.37 -6.74 9.32
CA PRO A 81 0.03 -6.91 9.87
C PRO A 81 -1.09 -6.48 8.92
N GLN A 82 -0.92 -5.38 8.18
CA GLN A 82 -1.93 -4.88 7.23
C GLN A 82 -2.17 -5.89 6.09
N THR A 83 -1.10 -6.47 5.54
CA THR A 83 -1.20 -7.50 4.50
C THR A 83 -1.81 -8.79 5.04
N ALA A 84 -1.45 -9.18 6.25
CA ALA A 84 -2.02 -10.35 6.93
C ALA A 84 -3.52 -10.16 7.18
N GLN A 85 -3.93 -8.99 7.65
CA GLN A 85 -5.34 -8.67 7.88
C GLN A 85 -6.16 -8.72 6.58
N GLU A 86 -5.61 -8.22 5.47
CA GLU A 86 -6.25 -8.31 4.16
C GLU A 86 -6.46 -9.77 3.74
N ALA A 87 -5.47 -10.64 3.96
CA ALA A 87 -5.59 -12.07 3.67
C ALA A 87 -6.66 -12.74 4.54
N LEU A 88 -6.72 -12.43 5.83
CA LEU A 88 -7.77 -12.94 6.73
C LEU A 88 -9.17 -12.47 6.30
N LYS A 89 -9.33 -11.18 5.96
CA LYS A 89 -10.58 -10.62 5.42
C LYS A 89 -11.00 -11.32 4.11
N ALA A 90 -10.03 -11.71 3.30
CA ALA A 90 -10.25 -12.44 2.05
C ALA A 90 -10.60 -13.92 2.24
N GLY A 91 -10.58 -14.45 3.46
CA GLY A 91 -10.99 -15.82 3.80
C GLY A 91 -9.86 -16.85 3.82
N PHE A 92 -8.59 -16.46 3.83
CA PHE A 92 -7.48 -17.40 4.03
C PHE A 92 -7.42 -17.87 5.49
N GLY A 93 -7.25 -19.18 5.70
CA GLY A 93 -7.28 -19.79 7.04
C GLY A 93 -5.91 -19.83 7.74
N ASP A 94 -4.80 -20.00 7.00
CA ASP A 94 -3.43 -19.99 7.55
C ASP A 94 -2.71 -18.73 7.07
N VAL A 95 -2.67 -17.72 7.92
CA VAL A 95 -2.01 -16.43 7.61
C VAL A 95 -0.97 -16.13 8.68
N ARG A 96 0.26 -15.88 8.25
CA ARG A 96 1.41 -15.57 9.12
C ARG A 96 2.02 -14.24 8.72
N SER A 97 2.30 -13.38 9.69
CA SER A 97 2.93 -12.07 9.47
C SER A 97 4.39 -12.10 9.91
N ALA A 98 5.27 -11.56 9.07
CA ALA A 98 6.69 -11.39 9.40
C ALA A 98 6.95 -10.12 10.24
N ASP A 99 5.96 -9.23 10.33
CA ASP A 99 5.96 -7.96 11.07
C ASP A 99 7.16 -7.05 10.73
N GLY A 100 7.55 -7.03 9.46
CA GLY A 100 8.71 -6.27 9.02
C GLY A 100 8.70 -5.90 7.54
N ASP A 101 9.82 -6.07 6.89
CA ASP A 101 10.07 -5.80 5.49
C ASP A 101 10.26 -7.09 4.65
N ALA A 102 10.65 -6.95 3.39
CA ALA A 102 10.90 -8.08 2.51
C ALA A 102 12.02 -9.02 3.03
N LYS A 103 13.00 -8.49 3.77
CA LYS A 103 14.06 -9.28 4.39
C LYS A 103 13.50 -10.10 5.55
N ALA A 104 12.72 -9.48 6.43
CA ALA A 104 12.03 -10.16 7.53
C ALA A 104 11.10 -11.27 7.00
N LEU A 105 10.38 -11.01 5.90
CA LEU A 105 9.56 -12.02 5.24
C LEU A 105 10.38 -13.18 4.70
N ALA A 106 11.54 -12.92 4.08
CA ALA A 106 12.44 -13.97 3.61
C ALA A 106 13.00 -14.85 4.76
N GLU A 107 13.33 -14.24 5.90
CA GLU A 107 13.79 -14.94 7.09
C GLU A 107 12.68 -15.77 7.76
N ALA A 108 11.47 -15.21 7.81
CA ALA A 108 10.30 -15.88 8.36
C ALA A 108 9.83 -17.06 7.49
N ALA A 109 9.83 -16.91 6.16
CA ALA A 109 9.44 -17.94 5.21
C ALA A 109 10.30 -19.21 5.37
N GLN A 110 11.61 -19.08 5.71
CA GLN A 110 12.49 -20.23 5.96
C GLN A 110 12.05 -21.07 7.18
N ARG A 111 11.37 -20.48 8.14
CA ARG A 111 10.81 -21.20 9.30
C ARG A 111 9.44 -21.79 9.02
N TRP A 112 8.73 -21.28 8.01
CA TRP A 112 7.34 -21.61 7.74
C TRP A 112 7.14 -22.54 6.55
N ALA A 113 8.12 -22.60 5.63
CA ALA A 113 8.06 -23.38 4.40
C ALA A 113 9.20 -24.39 4.29
N SER A 114 8.95 -25.43 3.48
CA SER A 114 10.00 -26.37 3.04
C SER A 114 10.68 -25.86 1.77
N PRO A 115 11.98 -26.09 1.58
CA PRO A 115 12.65 -25.83 0.30
C PRO A 115 12.10 -26.65 -0.87
N GLN A 116 11.34 -27.72 -0.61
CA GLN A 116 10.88 -28.67 -1.63
C GLN A 116 9.59 -28.27 -2.35
N GLY A 117 9.00 -27.12 -2.06
CA GLY A 117 7.77 -26.65 -2.68
C GLY A 117 7.91 -25.26 -3.25
N VAL A 118 7.03 -24.91 -4.16
CA VAL A 118 7.00 -23.59 -4.81
C VAL A 118 6.40 -22.56 -3.86
N LEU A 119 7.06 -21.42 -3.67
CA LEU A 119 6.53 -20.23 -3.05
C LEU A 119 6.07 -19.25 -4.14
N LEU A 120 4.82 -18.86 -4.15
CA LEU A 120 4.27 -17.94 -5.14
C LEU A 120 4.27 -16.51 -4.59
N HIS A 121 5.14 -15.64 -5.10
CA HIS A 121 5.20 -14.23 -4.72
C HIS A 121 4.19 -13.42 -5.55
N VAL A 122 3.05 -13.11 -4.95
CA VAL A 122 2.01 -12.25 -5.53
C VAL A 122 2.40 -10.78 -5.34
N CYS A 123 2.82 -10.12 -6.41
CA CYS A 123 3.46 -8.81 -6.34
C CYS A 123 3.04 -7.85 -7.45
N ALA A 124 3.45 -6.59 -7.33
CA ALA A 124 3.40 -5.62 -8.40
C ALA A 124 4.42 -5.97 -9.51
N GLN A 125 4.16 -5.49 -10.71
CA GLN A 125 5.06 -5.69 -11.86
C GLN A 125 6.46 -5.11 -11.60
N ASP A 126 6.53 -3.94 -10.96
CA ASP A 126 7.76 -3.22 -10.61
C ASP A 126 8.32 -3.61 -9.24
N ALA A 127 7.78 -4.65 -8.58
CA ALA A 127 8.29 -5.10 -7.30
C ALA A 127 9.75 -5.56 -7.39
N PRO A 128 10.61 -5.15 -6.43
CA PRO A 128 12.01 -5.60 -6.40
C PRO A 128 12.12 -7.13 -6.37
N GLY A 129 13.13 -7.67 -7.06
CA GLY A 129 13.43 -9.12 -7.07
C GLY A 129 14.03 -9.65 -5.76
N THR A 130 14.38 -8.78 -4.83
CA THR A 130 15.16 -9.08 -3.62
C THR A 130 14.59 -10.20 -2.74
N LEU A 131 13.26 -10.34 -2.65
CA LEU A 131 12.62 -11.42 -1.91
C LEU A 131 12.88 -12.79 -2.56
N ALA A 132 12.66 -12.88 -3.88
CA ALA A 132 12.89 -14.10 -4.64
C ALA A 132 14.38 -14.47 -4.68
N GLU A 133 15.27 -13.49 -4.88
CA GLU A 133 16.73 -13.69 -4.85
C GLU A 133 17.20 -14.17 -3.49
N SER A 134 16.72 -13.56 -2.40
CA SER A 134 17.11 -13.91 -1.04
C SER A 134 16.69 -15.33 -0.65
N LEU A 135 15.50 -15.78 -1.06
CA LEU A 135 15.02 -17.13 -0.82
C LEU A 135 15.67 -18.13 -1.79
N GLY A 136 15.84 -17.77 -3.06
CA GLY A 136 16.52 -18.59 -4.06
C GLY A 136 17.97 -18.94 -3.66
N ALA A 137 18.71 -17.97 -3.11
CA ALA A 137 20.06 -18.20 -2.57
C ALA A 137 20.10 -19.21 -1.39
N ARG A 138 18.94 -19.53 -0.81
CA ARG A 138 18.76 -20.50 0.28
C ARG A 138 18.09 -21.81 -0.18
N GLY A 139 17.95 -22.01 -1.49
CA GLY A 139 17.42 -23.23 -2.08
C GLY A 139 15.91 -23.30 -2.19
N TYR A 140 15.18 -22.18 -1.99
CA TYR A 140 13.74 -22.12 -2.19
C TYR A 140 13.41 -21.79 -3.64
N GLU A 141 12.44 -22.49 -4.23
CA GLU A 141 11.86 -22.10 -5.50
C GLU A 141 10.81 -21.02 -5.26
N VAL A 142 11.10 -19.81 -5.76
CA VAL A 142 10.15 -18.68 -5.71
C VAL A 142 9.75 -18.30 -7.11
N ARG A 143 8.46 -18.43 -7.42
CA ARG A 143 7.87 -17.94 -8.67
C ARG A 143 7.19 -16.60 -8.42
N ARG A 144 7.53 -15.61 -9.25
CA ARG A 144 6.90 -14.29 -9.18
C ARG A 144 5.62 -14.30 -10.02
N CYS A 145 4.57 -13.77 -9.42
CA CYS A 145 3.27 -13.59 -10.06
C CYS A 145 2.95 -12.09 -10.06
N SER A 146 3.23 -11.42 -11.15
CA SER A 146 2.99 -9.98 -11.33
C SER A 146 1.52 -9.75 -11.71
N LEU A 147 0.69 -9.42 -10.73
CA LEU A 147 -0.76 -9.34 -10.89
C LEU A 147 -1.30 -7.93 -11.03
N TYR A 148 -0.48 -6.92 -10.79
CA TYR A 148 -0.89 -5.52 -10.86
C TYR A 148 0.33 -4.61 -11.06
N GLU A 149 0.06 -3.40 -11.46
CA GLU A 149 1.01 -2.29 -11.44
C GLU A 149 0.46 -1.13 -10.61
N ILE A 150 1.32 -0.22 -10.16
CA ILE A 150 0.89 0.98 -9.43
C ILE A 150 1.02 2.18 -10.36
N GLU A 151 -0.11 2.70 -10.80
CA GLU A 151 -0.18 3.87 -11.66
C GLU A 151 -0.28 5.16 -10.83
N PRO A 152 0.54 6.18 -11.14
CA PRO A 152 0.37 7.51 -10.56
C PRO A 152 -0.82 8.21 -11.19
N ALA A 153 -1.56 8.98 -10.38
CA ALA A 153 -2.61 9.87 -10.87
C ALA A 153 -2.01 10.89 -11.85
N LYS A 154 -2.73 11.15 -12.94
CA LYS A 154 -2.34 12.15 -13.96
C LYS A 154 -2.91 13.54 -13.65
N SER A 155 -3.91 13.62 -12.78
CA SER A 155 -4.54 14.86 -12.30
C SER A 155 -5.14 14.59 -10.92
N LEU A 156 -5.37 15.64 -10.14
CA LEU A 156 -6.28 15.56 -9.00
C LEU A 156 -7.73 15.43 -9.51
N SER A 157 -8.62 14.86 -8.69
CA SER A 157 -10.04 14.82 -9.04
C SER A 157 -10.62 16.25 -9.12
N PRO A 158 -11.68 16.48 -9.93
CA PRO A 158 -12.33 17.79 -9.99
C PRO A 158 -12.76 18.30 -8.61
N GLU A 159 -13.27 17.42 -7.76
CA GLU A 159 -13.70 17.73 -6.40
C GLU A 159 -12.52 18.18 -5.53
N ALA A 160 -11.36 17.52 -5.65
CA ALA A 160 -10.16 17.91 -4.91
C ALA A 160 -9.62 19.27 -5.39
N ILE A 161 -9.63 19.52 -6.70
CA ILE A 161 -9.23 20.81 -7.28
C ILE A 161 -10.16 21.93 -6.78
N ASP A 162 -11.47 21.72 -6.81
CA ASP A 162 -12.44 22.69 -6.36
C ASP A 162 -12.31 22.97 -4.86
N ALA A 163 -12.19 21.94 -4.05
CA ALA A 163 -12.00 22.05 -2.61
C ALA A 163 -10.70 22.79 -2.23
N LEU A 164 -9.62 22.61 -3.00
CA LEU A 164 -8.37 23.34 -2.85
C LEU A 164 -8.55 24.82 -3.22
N ARG A 165 -9.20 25.12 -4.35
CA ARG A 165 -9.43 26.49 -4.86
C ARG A 165 -10.33 27.29 -3.95
N THR A 166 -11.38 26.70 -3.43
CA THR A 166 -12.35 27.34 -2.52
C THR A 166 -11.83 27.48 -1.10
N GLY A 167 -10.72 26.78 -0.75
CA GLY A 167 -10.20 26.75 0.63
C GLY A 167 -11.08 25.90 1.57
N ALA A 168 -11.89 24.99 1.02
CA ALA A 168 -12.70 24.07 1.82
C ALA A 168 -11.85 23.01 2.56
N LEU A 169 -10.64 22.73 2.09
CA LEU A 169 -9.71 21.84 2.75
C LEU A 169 -8.83 22.59 3.76
N GLU A 170 -8.63 21.97 4.92
CA GLU A 170 -7.77 22.46 6.00
C GLU A 170 -6.46 21.70 6.09
N ALA A 171 -6.43 20.45 5.63
CA ALA A 171 -5.24 19.60 5.69
C ALA A 171 -5.17 18.59 4.54
N ALA A 172 -3.97 18.00 4.36
CA ALA A 172 -3.73 16.89 3.47
C ALA A 172 -2.83 15.83 4.15
N MET A 173 -3.13 14.54 3.95
CA MET A 173 -2.38 13.42 4.52
C MET A 173 -1.55 12.71 3.46
N PHE A 174 -0.25 12.54 3.76
CA PHE A 174 0.73 11.92 2.86
C PHE A 174 1.38 10.70 3.51
N PHE A 175 1.21 9.53 2.89
CA PHE A 175 1.64 8.24 3.41
C PHE A 175 2.93 7.70 2.77
N SER A 176 3.54 8.45 1.86
CA SER A 176 4.84 8.12 1.28
C SER A 176 5.49 9.33 0.61
N PRO A 177 6.84 9.32 0.47
CA PRO A 177 7.53 10.34 -0.33
C PRO A 177 7.07 10.36 -1.80
N ARG A 178 6.67 9.21 -2.35
CA ARG A 178 6.18 9.10 -3.74
C ARG A 178 4.86 9.85 -3.91
N THR A 179 3.88 9.65 -3.03
CA THR A 179 2.61 10.39 -3.08
C THR A 179 2.79 11.88 -2.84
N ALA A 180 3.71 12.26 -1.94
CA ALA A 180 4.05 13.67 -1.71
C ALA A 180 4.58 14.36 -2.97
N ARG A 181 5.51 13.73 -3.72
CA ARG A 181 6.03 14.27 -4.98
C ARG A 181 4.97 14.35 -6.07
N ILE A 182 4.09 13.32 -6.20
CA ILE A 182 3.00 13.34 -7.17
C ILE A 182 2.04 14.50 -6.86
N PHE A 183 1.67 14.67 -5.59
CA PHE A 183 0.84 15.80 -5.17
C PHE A 183 1.50 17.12 -5.54
N GLY A 184 2.80 17.29 -5.27
CA GLY A 184 3.55 18.50 -5.60
C GLY A 184 3.46 18.86 -7.09
N ALA A 185 3.65 17.87 -7.95
CA ALA A 185 3.55 18.06 -9.40
C ALA A 185 2.12 18.42 -9.87
N LEU A 186 1.08 17.85 -9.22
CA LEU A 186 -0.31 18.07 -9.60
C LEU A 186 -0.92 19.32 -8.97
N ALA A 187 -0.38 19.79 -7.86
CA ALA A 187 -0.92 20.93 -7.09
C ALA A 187 -0.09 22.22 -7.25
N ASP A 188 0.89 22.28 -8.14
CA ASP A 188 1.85 23.38 -8.30
C ASP A 188 1.17 24.76 -8.46
N ALA A 189 0.04 24.83 -9.18
CA ALA A 189 -0.73 26.07 -9.37
C ALA A 189 -1.93 26.22 -8.43
N LEU A 190 -2.08 25.36 -7.42
CA LEU A 190 -3.22 25.38 -6.51
C LEU A 190 -2.88 26.06 -5.17
N PRO A 191 -3.85 26.71 -4.50
CA PRO A 191 -3.63 27.47 -3.27
C PRO A 191 -3.53 26.53 -2.05
N ILE A 192 -2.37 25.90 -1.87
CA ILE A 192 -2.10 24.94 -0.78
C ILE A 192 -1.50 25.60 0.47
N GLN A 193 -1.19 26.91 0.45
CA GLN A 193 -0.46 27.62 1.50
C GLN A 193 -1.22 27.69 2.83
N ARG A 194 -2.51 27.37 2.83
CA ARG A 194 -3.36 27.34 4.03
C ARG A 194 -3.47 25.94 4.65
N LEU A 195 -3.04 24.91 3.93
CA LEU A 195 -3.16 23.53 4.38
C LEU A 195 -2.09 23.14 5.39
N THR A 196 -2.49 22.32 6.36
CA THR A 196 -1.56 21.52 7.15
C THR A 196 -1.24 20.22 6.42
N ALA A 197 0.04 19.91 6.22
CA ALA A 197 0.48 18.61 5.69
C ALA A 197 0.76 17.65 6.85
N PHE A 198 0.03 16.53 6.91
CA PHE A 198 0.31 15.42 7.81
C PHE A 198 1.12 14.37 7.08
N CYS A 199 2.33 14.08 7.56
CA CYS A 199 3.31 13.20 6.92
C CYS A 199 3.59 11.97 7.77
N ILE A 200 3.59 10.78 7.15
CA ILE A 200 3.86 9.52 7.85
C ILE A 200 5.31 9.40 8.33
N SER A 201 6.24 10.14 7.71
CA SER A 201 7.68 10.06 8.03
C SER A 201 8.41 11.35 7.67
N PRO A 202 9.62 11.58 8.23
CA PRO A 202 10.47 12.71 7.85
C PRO A 202 10.78 12.74 6.34
N ALA A 203 11.02 11.58 5.71
CA ALA A 203 11.28 11.51 4.27
C ALA A 203 10.06 11.95 3.44
N THR A 204 8.84 11.76 3.94
CA THR A 204 7.61 12.25 3.30
C THR A 204 7.51 13.77 3.43
N ALA A 205 7.82 14.33 4.58
CA ALA A 205 7.87 15.78 4.80
C ALA A 205 8.93 16.43 3.91
N GLN A 206 10.13 15.85 3.82
CA GLN A 206 11.19 16.32 2.94
C GLN A 206 10.77 16.37 1.47
N ALA A 207 9.97 15.41 1.02
CA ALA A 207 9.46 15.41 -0.36
C ALA A 207 8.47 16.56 -0.66
N LEU A 208 7.95 17.23 0.38
CA LEU A 208 7.06 18.40 0.28
C LEU A 208 7.79 19.74 0.43
N GLU A 209 9.09 19.76 0.76
CA GLU A 209 9.86 21.02 0.98
C GLU A 209 9.74 22.06 -0.15
N PRO A 210 9.66 21.67 -1.45
CA PRO A 210 9.43 22.65 -2.52
C PRO A 210 8.06 23.36 -2.41
N LEU A 211 7.13 22.80 -1.65
CA LEU A 211 5.76 23.30 -1.51
C LEU A 211 5.63 24.10 -0.20
N ARG A 212 4.83 25.18 -0.26
CA ARG A 212 4.63 26.05 0.90
C ARG A 212 3.29 25.71 1.57
N PHE A 213 3.31 24.76 2.49
CA PHE A 213 2.20 24.50 3.41
C PHE A 213 2.21 25.50 4.59
N ALA A 214 1.05 25.74 5.22
CA ALA A 214 0.94 26.51 6.46
C ALA A 214 1.74 25.84 7.59
N GLN A 215 1.62 24.51 7.67
CA GLN A 215 2.30 23.68 8.65
C GLN A 215 2.60 22.30 8.07
N VAL A 216 3.69 21.69 8.51
CA VAL A 216 4.03 20.30 8.22
C VAL A 216 4.19 19.56 9.55
N ALA A 217 3.39 18.53 9.78
CA ALA A 217 3.47 17.69 10.97
C ALA A 217 3.84 16.26 10.57
N VAL A 218 4.74 15.65 11.34
CA VAL A 218 5.25 14.30 11.06
C VAL A 218 4.81 13.35 12.17
N ALA A 219 4.29 12.18 11.77
CA ALA A 219 3.88 11.15 12.70
C ALA A 219 5.06 10.62 13.53
N ALA A 220 4.81 10.36 14.81
CA ALA A 220 5.83 9.85 15.74
C ALA A 220 6.35 8.45 15.36
N ARG A 221 5.53 7.69 14.63
CA ARG A 221 5.85 6.37 14.07
C ARG A 221 5.25 6.26 12.67
N PRO A 222 5.87 5.49 11.74
CA PRO A 222 5.37 5.35 10.37
C PRO A 222 4.20 4.35 10.29
N ASN A 223 3.11 4.62 11.00
CA ASN A 223 1.90 3.81 10.97
C ASN A 223 0.63 4.69 10.97
N GLN A 224 -0.50 4.07 10.67
CA GLN A 224 -1.78 4.74 10.52
C GLN A 224 -2.28 5.39 11.81
N ASP A 225 -2.08 4.72 12.96
CA ASP A 225 -2.54 5.25 14.26
C ASP A 225 -1.82 6.54 14.64
N ALA A 226 -0.49 6.59 14.43
CA ALA A 226 0.29 7.79 14.65
C ALA A 226 -0.05 8.92 13.66
N MET A 227 -0.45 8.60 12.44
CA MET A 227 -0.97 9.60 11.48
C MET A 227 -2.30 10.19 11.94
N LEU A 228 -3.21 9.35 12.42
CA LEU A 228 -4.50 9.79 12.94
C LEU A 228 -4.36 10.58 14.24
N ALA A 229 -3.35 10.28 15.06
CA ALA A 229 -3.05 11.04 16.27
C ALA A 229 -2.56 12.49 16.01
N LEU A 230 -2.13 12.83 14.78
CA LEU A 230 -1.79 14.20 14.41
C LEU A 230 -3.03 15.09 14.23
N VAL A 231 -4.17 14.49 14.02
CA VAL A 231 -5.41 15.25 13.71
C VAL A 231 -6.19 15.63 14.97
N GLY A 232 -5.92 14.98 16.09
CA GLY A 232 -6.60 15.22 17.39
C GLY A 232 -7.66 14.18 17.69
#